data_c6139d169a2f82d43a5a5bc80c0f96c4
#
_entry.id   c6139d169a2f82d43a5a5bc80c0f96c4
#
_cell.length_a   1.000
_cell.length_b   1.000
_cell.length_c   1.000
_cell.angle_alpha   90.00
_cell.angle_beta   90.00
_cell.angle_gamma   90.00
#
_symmetry.space_group_name_H-M   'P 1'
#
loop_
_entity.id
_entity.type
_entity.pdbx_description
1 polymer ?
#
loop_
_entity_poly.entity_id
_entity_poly.type
_entity_poly.pdbx_seq_one_letter_code
_entity_poly.pdbx_strand_id
1 'polypeptide(L)'
;MLALVISFTSCYKDIIKPELAEDPDGPPKQVSFKTELAPLFNSNCAKSGCHVTGAHKPYLETDNSYLQIVNGGFVNLALPKESILYKNIYGDMAEHIPAKEDKQKVYDWIRNGAPNN
;
A
#
# COMPACT_ATOMS: atom_id res chain seq x y z
N MET A 1 -36.36 42.08 41.97
CA MET A 1 -35.04 41.70 41.51
C MET A 1 -35.17 40.47 40.65
N LEU A 2 -35.06 40.60 39.35
CA LEU A 2 -35.21 39.50 38.39
C LEU A 2 -33.81 39.03 38.01
N ALA A 3 -33.41 37.82 38.44
CA ALA A 3 -32.16 37.21 38.05
C ALA A 3 -32.32 36.56 36.69
N LEU A 4 -31.71 37.13 35.67
CA LEU A 4 -31.64 36.55 34.32
C LEU A 4 -30.57 35.45 34.28
N VAL A 5 -31.00 34.19 34.31
CA VAL A 5 -30.13 33.07 34.09
C VAL A 5 -29.93 32.91 32.60
N ILE A 6 -28.76 33.33 32.09
CA ILE A 6 -28.37 33.08 30.71
C ILE A 6 -27.80 31.67 30.64
N SER A 7 -28.60 30.73 30.18
CA SER A 7 -28.14 29.38 29.87
C SER A 7 -27.34 29.45 28.55
N PHE A 8 -26.03 29.37 28.63
CA PHE A 8 -25.21 29.14 27.47
C PHE A 8 -25.37 27.68 27.09
N THR A 9 -26.24 27.40 26.15
CA THR A 9 -26.22 26.12 25.45
C THR A 9 -25.02 26.15 24.51
N SER A 10 -23.89 25.62 24.99
CA SER A 10 -22.76 25.33 24.18
C SER A 10 -23.15 24.23 23.17
N CYS A 11 -23.49 24.62 21.96
CA CYS A 11 -23.57 23.68 20.86
C CYS A 11 -22.15 23.21 20.54
N TYR A 12 -21.72 22.15 21.23
CA TYR A 12 -20.54 21.41 20.84
C TYR A 12 -20.90 20.66 19.56
N LYS A 13 -20.57 21.26 18.43
CA LYS A 13 -20.68 20.61 17.15
C LYS A 13 -19.48 19.67 17.05
N ASP A 14 -19.71 18.41 17.39
CA ASP A 14 -18.77 17.35 17.14
C ASP A 14 -18.62 17.24 15.62
N ILE A 15 -17.56 17.87 15.10
CA ILE A 15 -17.17 17.67 13.73
C ILE A 15 -16.53 16.30 13.71
N ILE A 16 -17.32 15.27 13.43
CA ILE A 16 -16.80 14.02 12.93
C ILE A 16 -16.10 14.40 11.62
N LYS A 17 -14.79 14.57 11.69
CA LYS A 17 -13.99 14.60 10.47
C LYS A 17 -14.31 13.26 9.80
N PRO A 18 -14.92 13.24 8.61
CA PRO A 18 -14.88 12.03 7.81
C PRO A 18 -13.42 11.67 7.78
N GLU A 19 -13.08 10.42 8.12
CA GLU A 19 -11.73 9.93 7.92
C GLU A 19 -11.29 10.46 6.59
N LEU A 20 -10.39 11.44 6.62
CA LEU A 20 -9.81 11.98 5.41
C LEU A 20 -9.16 10.76 4.79
N ALA A 21 -9.70 10.30 3.67
CA ALA A 21 -9.09 9.26 2.88
C ALA A 21 -7.61 9.60 2.81
N GLU A 22 -6.77 8.75 3.39
CA GLU A 22 -5.34 9.04 3.49
C GLU A 22 -4.87 9.44 2.10
N ASP A 23 -4.22 10.58 2.00
CA ASP A 23 -3.66 11.05 0.74
C ASP A 23 -2.61 10.02 0.28
N PRO A 24 -2.82 9.30 -0.82
CA PRO A 24 -1.88 8.30 -1.29
C PRO A 24 -0.51 8.89 -1.60
N ASP A 25 -0.44 10.17 -1.88
CA ASP A 25 0.80 10.91 -2.16
C ASP A 25 1.34 11.67 -0.93
N GLY A 26 0.71 11.50 0.23
CA GLY A 26 1.22 12.01 1.51
C GLY A 26 2.54 11.35 1.90
N PRO A 27 3.14 11.72 3.05
CA PRO A 27 4.40 11.13 3.51
C PRO A 27 4.33 9.60 3.55
N PRO A 28 5.30 8.88 2.93
CA PRO A 28 5.26 7.42 2.90
C PRO A 28 5.46 6.85 4.29
N LYS A 29 4.65 5.83 4.63
CA LYS A 29 4.82 5.07 5.87
C LYS A 29 5.97 4.08 5.71
N GLN A 30 6.60 3.72 6.82
CA GLN A 30 7.59 2.65 6.86
C GLN A 30 6.91 1.30 6.57
N VAL A 31 7.44 0.57 5.61
CA VAL A 31 6.95 -0.76 5.23
C VAL A 31 8.12 -1.73 5.18
N SER A 32 7.97 -2.87 5.86
CA SER A 32 8.94 -3.96 5.78
C SER A 32 8.63 -4.87 4.61
N PHE A 33 9.58 -5.07 3.72
CA PHE A 33 9.40 -6.03 2.64
C PHE A 33 9.27 -7.46 3.19
N LYS A 34 10.17 -7.85 4.10
CA LYS A 34 10.23 -9.23 4.61
C LYS A 34 9.00 -9.65 5.39
N THR A 35 8.45 -8.74 6.22
CA THR A 35 7.34 -9.07 7.12
C THR A 35 5.97 -8.69 6.56
N GLU A 36 5.88 -7.75 5.63
CA GLU A 36 4.61 -7.25 5.10
C GLU A 36 4.39 -7.56 3.63
N LEU A 37 5.36 -7.30 2.74
CA LEU A 37 5.17 -7.44 1.31
C LEU A 37 5.49 -8.85 0.79
N ALA A 38 6.55 -9.48 1.26
CA ALA A 38 6.88 -10.84 0.84
C ALA A 38 5.75 -11.83 1.15
N PRO A 39 5.15 -11.85 2.36
CA PRO A 39 3.97 -12.67 2.64
C PRO A 39 2.76 -12.31 1.78
N LEU A 40 2.53 -11.02 1.52
CA LEU A 40 1.45 -10.55 0.66
C LEU A 40 1.57 -11.09 -0.75
N PHE A 41 2.73 -10.96 -1.37
CA PHE A 41 2.97 -11.46 -2.73
C PHE A 41 2.92 -12.98 -2.79
N ASN A 42 3.50 -13.67 -1.80
CA ASN A 42 3.48 -15.12 -1.75
C ASN A 42 2.05 -15.66 -1.68
N SER A 43 1.19 -15.06 -0.85
CA SER A 43 -0.18 -15.51 -0.65
C SER A 43 -1.10 -15.18 -1.81
N ASN A 44 -0.92 -14.01 -2.43
CA ASN A 44 -1.87 -13.49 -3.43
C ASN A 44 -1.42 -13.70 -4.87
N CYS A 45 -0.12 -13.82 -5.12
CA CYS A 45 0.44 -13.80 -6.46
C CYS A 45 1.22 -15.08 -6.82
N ALA A 46 1.90 -15.70 -5.86
CA ALA A 46 2.68 -16.93 -6.07
C ALA A 46 1.80 -18.18 -6.03
N LYS A 47 0.74 -18.18 -6.83
CA LYS A 47 -0.18 -19.29 -6.98
C LYS A 47 0.21 -20.15 -8.18
N SER A 48 -0.21 -21.43 -8.16
CA SER A 48 0.03 -22.37 -9.25
C SER A 48 -0.43 -21.79 -10.60
N GLY A 49 0.47 -21.78 -11.57
CA GLY A 49 0.22 -21.20 -12.91
C GLY A 49 0.33 -19.67 -12.98
N CYS A 50 0.61 -19.00 -11.87
CA CYS A 50 0.76 -17.54 -11.81
C CYS A 50 2.24 -17.16 -11.62
N HIS A 51 2.63 -16.57 -10.49
CA HIS A 51 3.97 -16.06 -10.25
C HIS A 51 4.82 -17.01 -9.38
N VAL A 52 4.71 -18.30 -9.58
CA VAL A 52 5.59 -19.31 -8.99
C VAL A 52 6.76 -19.62 -9.93
N THR A 53 7.87 -20.12 -9.38
CA THR A 53 9.03 -20.54 -10.16
C THR A 53 8.63 -21.51 -11.28
N GLY A 54 9.07 -21.20 -12.50
CA GLY A 54 8.73 -21.98 -13.70
C GLY A 54 7.45 -21.56 -14.41
N ALA A 55 6.63 -20.68 -13.84
CA ALA A 55 5.44 -20.13 -14.47
C ALA A 55 5.72 -18.71 -15.03
N HIS A 56 5.08 -17.67 -14.52
CA HIS A 56 5.25 -16.31 -15.02
C HIS A 56 6.17 -15.46 -14.15
N LYS A 57 7.10 -14.74 -14.75
CA LYS A 57 7.93 -13.76 -14.06
C LYS A 57 7.13 -12.48 -13.76
N PRO A 58 7.40 -11.74 -12.67
CA PRO A 58 8.38 -12.09 -11.64
C PRO A 58 7.91 -13.26 -10.78
N TYR A 59 8.85 -14.06 -10.28
CA TYR A 59 8.52 -15.12 -9.31
C TYR A 59 8.36 -14.49 -7.93
N LEU A 60 7.19 -14.67 -7.33
CA LEU A 60 6.78 -13.93 -6.14
C LEU A 60 6.69 -14.79 -4.87
N GLU A 61 7.33 -15.94 -4.89
CA GLU A 61 7.54 -16.74 -3.70
C GLU A 61 8.42 -15.97 -2.68
N THR A 62 8.21 -16.20 -1.40
CA THR A 62 8.82 -15.44 -0.30
C THR A 62 10.34 -15.26 -0.47
N ASP A 63 11.06 -16.32 -0.81
CA ASP A 63 12.53 -16.30 -0.88
C ASP A 63 13.07 -15.60 -2.15
N ASN A 64 12.25 -15.47 -3.17
CA ASN A 64 12.67 -14.97 -4.48
C ASN A 64 12.12 -13.57 -4.81
N SER A 65 11.03 -13.19 -4.21
CA SER A 65 10.23 -12.02 -4.63
C SER A 65 11.02 -10.72 -4.65
N TYR A 66 11.85 -10.45 -3.65
CA TYR A 66 12.62 -9.21 -3.60
C TYR A 66 13.55 -9.07 -4.81
N LEU A 67 14.38 -10.09 -5.05
CA LEU A 67 15.33 -10.07 -6.17
C LEU A 67 14.62 -10.03 -7.52
N GLN A 68 13.54 -10.78 -7.66
CA GLN A 68 12.73 -10.79 -8.88
C GLN A 68 12.12 -9.43 -9.19
N ILE A 69 11.62 -8.74 -8.18
CA ILE A 69 11.00 -7.41 -8.34
C ILE A 69 12.06 -6.34 -8.60
N VAL A 70 13.09 -6.26 -7.77
CA VAL A 70 14.08 -5.18 -7.83
C VAL A 70 15.07 -5.39 -8.97
N ASN A 71 15.67 -6.57 -9.09
CA ASN A 71 16.63 -6.87 -10.16
C ASN A 71 15.93 -7.09 -11.52
N GLY A 72 14.66 -7.45 -11.50
CA GLY A 72 13.86 -7.64 -12.71
C GLY A 72 13.40 -6.34 -13.38
N GLY A 73 13.67 -5.18 -12.76
CA GLY A 73 13.28 -3.88 -13.31
C GLY A 73 11.81 -3.50 -13.11
N PHE A 74 11.13 -4.09 -12.13
CA PHE A 74 9.72 -3.82 -11.86
C PHE A 74 9.48 -2.59 -10.97
N VAL A 75 10.55 -1.97 -10.46
CA VAL A 75 10.52 -0.79 -9.59
C VAL A 75 11.25 0.37 -10.24
N ASN A 76 10.61 1.53 -10.24
CA ASN A 76 11.21 2.80 -10.66
C ASN A 76 11.26 3.75 -9.45
N LEU A 77 12.44 3.90 -8.86
CA LEU A 77 12.61 4.74 -7.67
C LEU A 77 12.50 6.23 -7.95
N ALA A 78 12.86 6.67 -9.16
CA ALA A 78 12.78 8.07 -9.56
C ALA A 78 11.32 8.50 -9.81
N LEU A 79 10.52 7.61 -10.38
CA LEU A 79 9.10 7.81 -10.68
C LEU A 79 8.30 6.61 -10.18
N PRO A 80 7.97 6.54 -8.88
CA PRO A 80 7.34 5.36 -8.29
C PRO A 80 6.05 4.89 -8.96
N LYS A 81 5.20 5.82 -9.43
CA LYS A 81 3.97 5.48 -10.16
C LYS A 81 4.23 4.93 -11.58
N GLU A 82 5.43 5.10 -12.10
CA GLU A 82 5.87 4.50 -13.36
C GLU A 82 6.47 3.10 -13.19
N SER A 83 6.57 2.62 -11.95
CA SER A 83 6.96 1.23 -11.68
C SER A 83 5.98 0.27 -12.34
N ILE A 84 6.51 -0.75 -13.02
CA ILE A 84 5.68 -1.82 -13.61
C ILE A 84 4.86 -2.51 -12.51
N LEU A 85 5.47 -2.74 -11.34
CA LEU A 85 4.78 -3.29 -10.18
C LEU A 85 3.57 -2.42 -9.78
N TYR A 86 3.75 -1.10 -9.65
CA TYR A 86 2.67 -0.18 -9.31
C TYR A 86 1.54 -0.24 -10.34
N LYS A 87 1.88 -0.12 -11.62
CA LYS A 87 0.89 -0.14 -12.70
C LYS A 87 0.08 -1.44 -12.72
N ASN A 88 0.73 -2.57 -12.47
CA ASN A 88 0.06 -3.88 -12.48
C ASN A 88 -0.88 -4.07 -11.30
N ILE A 89 -0.48 -3.69 -10.08
CA ILE A 89 -1.35 -3.85 -8.90
C ILE A 89 -2.54 -2.88 -8.88
N TYR A 90 -2.47 -1.79 -9.62
CA TYR A 90 -3.60 -0.89 -9.86
C TYR A 90 -4.32 -1.13 -11.20
N GLY A 91 -3.78 -2.02 -12.03
CA GLY A 91 -4.31 -2.40 -13.34
C GLY A 91 -4.68 -3.87 -13.44
N ASP A 92 -3.97 -4.61 -14.29
CA ASP A 92 -4.32 -6.00 -14.64
C ASP A 92 -4.31 -6.97 -13.48
N MET A 93 -3.50 -6.72 -12.43
CA MET A 93 -3.41 -7.55 -11.22
C MET A 93 -4.20 -6.97 -10.04
N ALA A 94 -5.01 -5.94 -10.24
CA ALA A 94 -5.71 -5.24 -9.17
C ALA A 94 -6.63 -6.14 -8.34
N GLU A 95 -7.27 -7.12 -8.94
CA GLU A 95 -8.18 -8.06 -8.27
C GLU A 95 -7.45 -9.02 -7.31
N HIS A 96 -6.14 -9.23 -7.51
CA HIS A 96 -5.34 -10.12 -6.69
C HIS A 96 -4.82 -9.45 -5.41
N ILE A 97 -4.83 -8.12 -5.38
CA ILE A 97 -4.54 -7.30 -4.18
C ILE A 97 -5.70 -6.32 -4.01
N PRO A 98 -6.87 -6.76 -3.54
CA PRO A 98 -8.06 -5.92 -3.53
C PRO A 98 -8.05 -4.83 -2.47
N ALA A 99 -7.30 -5.01 -1.38
CA ALA A 99 -7.24 -4.05 -0.29
C ALA A 99 -6.42 -2.82 -0.68
N LYS A 100 -7.01 -1.64 -0.53
CA LYS A 100 -6.33 -0.36 -0.80
C LYS A 100 -5.08 -0.17 0.07
N GLU A 101 -5.16 -0.60 1.33
CA GLU A 101 -4.07 -0.52 2.30
C GLU A 101 -2.86 -1.33 1.83
N ASP A 102 -3.08 -2.50 1.26
CA ASP A 102 -1.99 -3.34 0.75
C ASP A 102 -1.34 -2.75 -0.49
N LYS A 103 -2.11 -2.18 -1.39
CA LYS A 103 -1.59 -1.43 -2.55
C LYS A 103 -0.79 -0.22 -2.09
N GLN A 104 -1.28 0.50 -1.08
CA GLN A 104 -0.60 1.66 -0.50
C GLN A 104 0.73 1.26 0.13
N LYS A 105 0.81 0.12 0.82
CA LYS A 105 2.07 -0.41 1.35
C LYS A 105 3.11 -0.63 0.26
N VAL A 106 2.72 -1.19 -0.87
CA VAL A 106 3.63 -1.38 -2.01
C VAL A 106 4.14 -0.03 -2.52
N TYR A 107 3.26 0.94 -2.68
CA TYR A 107 3.62 2.28 -3.13
C TYR A 107 4.54 3.00 -2.15
N ASP A 108 4.23 2.95 -0.86
CA ASP A 108 5.06 3.54 0.20
C ASP A 108 6.45 2.89 0.26
N TRP A 109 6.53 1.58 0.12
CA TRP A 109 7.79 0.86 0.05
C TRP A 109 8.66 1.30 -1.13
N ILE A 110 8.06 1.48 -2.32
CA ILE A 110 8.79 2.00 -3.49
C ILE A 110 9.31 3.41 -3.20
N ARG A 111 8.48 4.29 -2.65
CA ARG A 111 8.86 5.68 -2.32
C ARG A 111 9.93 5.76 -1.25
N ASN A 112 10.03 4.78 -0.37
CA ASN A 112 11.08 4.66 0.63
C ASN A 112 12.38 4.05 0.08
N GLY A 113 12.49 3.80 -1.19
CA GLY A 113 13.68 3.30 -1.85
C GLY A 113 13.69 1.78 -2.07
N ALA A 114 12.57 1.12 -1.93
CA ALA A 114 12.42 -0.33 -2.10
C ALA A 114 13.45 -1.15 -1.31
N PRO A 115 13.60 -0.94 0.00
CA PRO A 115 14.61 -1.61 0.80
C PRO A 115 14.30 -3.10 1.01
N ASN A 116 15.34 -3.91 1.16
CA ASN A 116 15.22 -5.32 1.55
C ASN A 116 15.26 -5.44 3.08
N ASN A 117 14.22 -5.00 3.72
CA ASN A 117 14.13 -4.90 5.17
C ASN A 117 13.18 -5.95 5.80
#